data_9670a30cd636fd8f160c70277f7a7659
#
_entry.id   9670a30cd636fd8f160c70277f7a7659
#
_cell.length_a   1.000
_cell.length_b   1.000
_cell.length_c   1.000
_cell.angle_alpha   90.00
_cell.angle_beta   90.00
_cell.angle_gamma   90.00
#
_symmetry.space_group_name_H-M   'P 1'
#
loop_
_entity.id
_entity.type
_entity.pdbx_description
1 polymer ?
#
loop_
_entity_poly.entity_id
_entity_poly.type
_entity_poly.pdbx_seq_one_letter_code
_entity_poly.pdbx_strand_id
1 'polypeptide(L)'
;MFSTSIIEKLAYYVYCLIDPRDGNIFYVGKGVGNRVFHHALGSLQETEKPSDKIALIREIHKSGNQPVYYILRHNIQTDKQAFEYEAMAIDLLSLVKPSQQPLTNIQGGAHSSEVGLMSWSELKRKYDAQELKTDKPIVLITINNEYEKLKKDIRSGNIPEANRDKEIYERTRKYWKIGSRREKAKYAVAVYRGWTLAVYEIERWISADDIIQGRWMFEGKSLPEGSDIYEEIVNKLTYSSQENYKAPQNPITYRNC
;
A
#
# COMPACT_ATOMS: atom_id res chain seq x y z
N MET A 1 17.85 31.21 3.95
CA MET A 1 18.62 30.28 3.12
C MET A 1 19.89 29.91 3.83
N PHE A 2 20.46 28.74 3.55
CA PHE A 2 21.75 28.32 4.10
C PHE A 2 22.89 29.15 3.50
N SER A 3 23.91 29.42 4.30
CA SER A 3 25.18 29.97 3.81
C SER A 3 25.97 28.92 3.00
N THR A 4 26.91 29.37 2.18
CA THR A 4 27.79 28.49 1.41
C THR A 4 28.49 27.44 2.29
N SER A 5 29.00 27.87 3.44
CA SER A 5 29.65 26.97 4.42
C SER A 5 28.71 25.87 4.96
N ILE A 6 27.43 26.15 5.13
CA ILE A 6 26.45 25.15 5.54
C ILE A 6 26.14 24.20 4.39
N ILE A 7 25.97 24.73 3.15
CA ILE A 7 25.68 23.93 1.97
C ILE A 7 26.77 22.89 1.71
N GLU A 8 28.03 23.27 1.81
CA GLU A 8 29.17 22.37 1.63
C GLU A 8 29.18 21.22 2.64
N LYS A 9 28.78 21.47 3.89
CA LYS A 9 28.71 20.46 4.94
C LYS A 9 27.45 19.59 4.90
N LEU A 10 26.36 20.10 4.32
CA LEU A 10 25.11 19.36 4.21
C LEU A 10 25.19 18.23 3.21
N ALA A 11 25.89 18.40 2.09
CA ALA A 11 25.87 17.49 0.93
C ALA A 11 24.42 17.17 0.54
N TYR A 12 24.05 15.89 0.33
CA TYR A 12 22.65 15.51 0.28
C TYR A 12 22.08 15.42 1.70
N TYR A 13 20.80 15.73 1.84
CA TYR A 13 20.10 15.65 3.13
C TYR A 13 18.65 15.22 2.95
N VAL A 14 18.07 14.69 4.02
CA VAL A 14 16.63 14.43 4.17
C VAL A 14 16.07 15.38 5.19
N TYR A 15 14.90 15.94 4.92
CA TYR A 15 14.24 16.94 5.76
C TYR A 15 12.76 16.66 5.90
N CYS A 16 12.13 17.23 6.91
CA CYS A 16 10.69 17.29 7.04
C CYS A 16 10.18 18.71 7.23
N LEU A 17 8.90 18.90 6.87
CA LEU A 17 8.14 20.12 7.10
C LEU A 17 7.08 19.84 8.15
N ILE A 18 6.99 20.75 9.13
CA ILE A 18 6.06 20.68 10.25
C ILE A 18 5.12 21.87 10.19
N ASP A 19 3.83 21.62 10.38
CA ASP A 19 2.84 22.66 10.58
C ASP A 19 2.98 23.23 12.00
N PRO A 20 3.32 24.51 12.16
CA PRO A 20 3.49 25.09 13.49
C PRO A 20 2.18 25.24 14.28
N ARG A 21 1.02 25.09 13.62
CA ARG A 21 -0.30 25.24 14.24
C ARG A 21 -0.67 24.04 15.12
N ASP A 22 -0.17 22.84 14.74
CA ASP A 22 -0.51 21.58 15.41
C ASP A 22 0.70 20.68 15.72
N GLY A 23 1.88 21.03 15.22
CA GLY A 23 3.13 20.30 15.42
C GLY A 23 3.25 19.03 14.53
N ASN A 24 2.32 18.82 13.57
CA ASN A 24 2.33 17.64 12.74
C ASN A 24 3.33 17.75 11.59
N ILE A 25 4.06 16.66 11.33
CA ILE A 25 4.86 16.50 10.13
C ILE A 25 3.91 16.25 8.96
N PHE A 26 3.93 17.12 7.95
CA PHE A 26 3.07 16.95 6.77
C PHE A 26 3.83 16.61 5.50
N TYR A 27 5.15 16.71 5.49
CA TYR A 27 5.96 16.37 4.31
C TYR A 27 7.36 15.91 4.72
N VAL A 28 7.87 14.93 3.98
CA VAL A 28 9.28 14.50 4.00
C VAL A 28 9.86 14.66 2.60
N GLY A 29 11.12 15.04 2.49
CA GLY A 29 11.78 15.17 1.20
C GLY A 29 13.30 15.09 1.30
N LYS A 30 13.94 14.76 0.19
CA LYS A 30 15.39 14.87 0.05
C LYS A 30 15.79 16.18 -0.63
N GLY A 31 17.00 16.64 -0.36
CA GLY A 31 17.49 17.88 -0.91
C GLY A 31 19.01 17.98 -1.02
N VAL A 32 19.43 18.99 -1.76
CA VAL A 32 20.81 19.48 -1.86
C VAL A 32 20.77 21.01 -1.86
N GLY A 33 21.78 21.65 -1.32
CA GLY A 33 21.83 23.11 -1.25
C GLY A 33 20.61 23.71 -0.52
N ASN A 34 19.97 24.68 -1.13
CA ASN A 34 18.81 25.39 -0.56
C ASN A 34 17.44 24.78 -0.95
N ARG A 35 17.39 23.53 -1.44
CA ARG A 35 16.14 22.93 -1.94
C ARG A 35 14.99 22.90 -0.93
N VAL A 36 15.31 22.77 0.36
CA VAL A 36 14.30 22.76 1.44
C VAL A 36 13.43 24.03 1.46
N PHE A 37 13.99 25.17 1.04
CA PHE A 37 13.29 26.46 1.01
C PHE A 37 12.53 26.71 -0.31
N HIS A 38 12.78 25.94 -1.37
CA HIS A 38 12.13 26.14 -2.66
C HIS A 38 10.61 25.96 -2.60
N HIS A 39 10.13 25.11 -1.70
CA HIS A 39 8.70 24.90 -1.53
C HIS A 39 7.98 26.11 -0.94
N ALA A 40 8.62 26.81 0.00
CA ALA A 40 8.09 28.06 0.54
C ALA A 40 8.08 29.18 -0.53
N LEU A 41 9.12 29.25 -1.35
CA LEU A 41 9.20 30.19 -2.46
C LEU A 41 8.21 29.85 -3.58
N GLY A 42 8.06 28.57 -3.92
CA GLY A 42 7.11 28.09 -4.94
C GLY A 42 5.64 28.27 -4.51
N SER A 43 5.34 28.31 -3.21
CA SER A 43 3.99 28.57 -2.72
C SER A 43 3.51 30.00 -2.95
N LEU A 44 4.44 30.93 -3.21
CA LEU A 44 4.14 32.33 -3.52
C LEU A 44 3.75 32.52 -5.01
N GLN A 45 4.00 31.52 -5.88
CA GLN A 45 3.61 31.59 -7.28
C GLN A 45 2.18 31.05 -7.43
N GLU A 46 1.32 31.80 -8.09
CA GLU A 46 -0.04 31.35 -8.39
C GLU A 46 0.00 30.22 -9.45
N THR A 47 -0.43 29.03 -9.03
CA THR A 47 -0.69 27.90 -9.93
C THR A 47 -2.16 27.52 -9.80
N GLU A 48 -2.80 27.21 -10.91
CA GLU A 48 -4.25 26.86 -10.95
C GLU A 48 -4.57 25.58 -10.17
N LYS A 49 -3.62 24.64 -10.06
CA LYS A 49 -3.78 23.38 -9.30
C LYS A 49 -2.54 23.11 -8.44
N PRO A 50 -2.48 23.68 -7.23
CA PRO A 50 -1.37 23.39 -6.32
C PRO A 50 -1.42 21.92 -5.87
N SER A 51 -0.24 21.31 -5.65
CA SER A 51 -0.19 20.04 -4.91
C SER A 51 -0.65 20.23 -3.47
N ASP A 52 -1.10 19.15 -2.81
CA ASP A 52 -1.57 19.18 -1.41
C ASP A 52 -0.55 19.86 -0.48
N LYS A 53 0.74 19.60 -0.70
CA LYS A 53 1.85 20.27 0.02
C LYS A 53 1.82 21.78 -0.15
N ILE A 54 1.70 22.25 -1.39
CA ILE A 54 1.68 23.70 -1.68
C ILE A 54 0.42 24.36 -1.12
N ALA A 55 -0.73 23.68 -1.22
CA ALA A 55 -1.98 24.15 -0.63
C ALA A 55 -1.84 24.35 0.88
N LEU A 56 -1.29 23.36 1.58
CA LEU A 56 -1.09 23.43 3.03
C LEU A 56 -0.08 24.52 3.42
N ILE A 57 1.03 24.68 2.70
CA ILE A 57 1.98 25.77 2.94
C ILE A 57 1.30 27.15 2.80
N ARG A 58 0.42 27.32 1.80
CA ARG A 58 -0.36 28.56 1.62
C ARG A 58 -1.32 28.81 2.79
N GLU A 59 -1.97 27.78 3.31
CA GLU A 59 -2.82 27.91 4.51
C GLU A 59 -2.03 28.32 5.73
N ILE A 60 -0.85 27.73 5.96
CA ILE A 60 0.05 28.12 7.05
C ILE A 60 0.44 29.60 6.92
N HIS A 61 0.81 30.05 5.72
CA HIS A 61 1.14 31.46 5.48
C HIS A 61 -0.06 32.39 5.72
N LYS A 62 -1.28 32.01 5.26
CA LYS A 62 -2.50 32.78 5.50
C LYS A 62 -2.82 32.94 6.99
N SER A 63 -2.42 32.00 7.83
CA SER A 63 -2.57 32.08 9.29
C SER A 63 -1.48 32.95 9.99
N GLY A 64 -0.61 33.58 9.21
CA GLY A 64 0.50 34.39 9.73
C GLY A 64 1.72 33.57 10.18
N ASN A 65 1.74 32.31 9.94
CA ASN A 65 2.81 31.38 10.32
C ASN A 65 3.70 31.02 9.13
N GLN A 66 4.80 30.32 9.41
CA GLN A 66 5.66 29.70 8.41
C GLN A 66 5.90 28.23 8.78
N PRO A 67 6.03 27.32 7.79
CA PRO A 67 6.40 25.93 8.07
C PRO A 67 7.71 25.86 8.85
N VAL A 68 7.78 24.95 9.80
CA VAL A 68 9.04 24.66 10.52
C VAL A 68 9.80 23.58 9.75
N TYR A 69 11.11 23.77 9.62
CA TYR A 69 11.99 22.92 8.86
C TYR A 69 12.93 22.17 9.79
N TYR A 70 12.98 20.81 9.63
CA TYR A 70 13.98 20.00 10.31
C TYR A 70 14.79 19.21 9.31
N ILE A 71 16.11 19.17 9.49
CA ILE A 71 16.99 18.26 8.76
C ILE A 71 17.06 16.95 9.55
N LEU A 72 16.52 15.89 9.00
CA LEU A 72 16.48 14.56 9.62
C LEU A 72 17.83 13.84 9.52
N ARG A 73 18.50 14.02 8.39
CA ARG A 73 19.83 13.47 8.11
C ARG A 73 20.57 14.38 7.13
N HIS A 74 21.83 14.61 7.35
CA HIS A 74 22.71 15.38 6.45
C HIS A 74 24.05 14.67 6.21
N ASN A 75 24.91 15.27 5.39
CA ASN A 75 26.21 14.70 4.99
C ASN A 75 26.05 13.33 4.34
N ILE A 76 25.00 13.17 3.54
CA ILE A 76 24.74 11.96 2.76
C ILE A 76 25.54 12.06 1.47
N GLN A 77 26.30 11.01 1.14
CA GLN A 77 27.30 11.08 0.07
C GLN A 77 26.71 10.94 -1.33
N THR A 78 25.57 10.25 -1.47
CA THR A 78 24.97 9.99 -2.78
C THR A 78 23.48 10.28 -2.80
N ASP A 79 22.96 10.66 -3.97
CA ASP A 79 21.52 10.84 -4.19
C ASP A 79 20.73 9.56 -3.91
N LYS A 80 21.30 8.40 -4.25
CA LYS A 80 20.67 7.09 -4.00
C LYS A 80 20.46 6.84 -2.49
N GLN A 81 21.48 7.09 -1.68
CA GLN A 81 21.35 6.98 -0.22
C GLN A 81 20.32 7.95 0.35
N ALA A 82 20.31 9.21 -0.14
CA ALA A 82 19.31 10.18 0.28
C ALA A 82 17.88 9.72 -0.05
N PHE A 83 17.70 9.08 -1.20
CA PHE A 83 16.44 8.53 -1.64
C PHE A 83 15.96 7.36 -0.75
N GLU A 84 16.88 6.46 -0.36
CA GLU A 84 16.59 5.35 0.56
C GLU A 84 16.22 5.85 1.97
N TYR A 85 16.91 6.86 2.49
CA TYR A 85 16.58 7.48 3.79
C TYR A 85 15.26 8.25 3.76
N GLU A 86 14.97 8.95 2.67
CA GLU A 86 13.66 9.60 2.48
C GLU A 86 12.54 8.56 2.48
N ALA A 87 12.70 7.47 1.73
CA ALA A 87 11.74 6.38 1.66
C ALA A 87 11.48 5.75 3.04
N MET A 88 12.53 5.46 3.79
CA MET A 88 12.43 4.91 5.15
C MET A 88 11.70 5.88 6.10
N ALA A 89 11.98 7.18 6.02
CA ALA A 89 11.32 8.18 6.85
C ALA A 89 9.82 8.31 6.51
N ILE A 90 9.45 8.27 5.22
CA ILE A 90 8.06 8.27 4.78
C ILE A 90 7.34 7.01 5.29
N ASP A 91 7.96 5.84 5.15
CA ASP A 91 7.40 4.56 5.58
C ASP A 91 7.19 4.54 7.11
N LEU A 92 8.17 5.01 7.90
CA LEU A 92 8.05 5.09 9.35
C LEU A 92 6.92 6.02 9.78
N LEU A 93 6.84 7.23 9.20
CA LEU A 93 5.80 8.20 9.53
C LEU A 93 4.41 7.74 9.09
N SER A 94 4.32 6.89 8.09
CA SER A 94 3.04 6.29 7.69
C SER A 94 2.48 5.28 8.70
N LEU A 95 3.34 4.73 9.60
CA LEU A 95 2.92 3.86 10.70
C LEU A 95 2.46 4.66 11.93
N VAL A 96 3.09 5.81 12.16
CA VAL A 96 2.71 6.70 13.24
C VAL A 96 1.45 7.42 12.78
N LYS A 97 0.27 6.99 13.25
CA LYS A 97 -0.99 7.64 12.91
C LYS A 97 -0.89 9.13 13.26
N PRO A 98 -0.82 10.02 12.28
CA PRO A 98 -1.02 11.43 12.59
C PRO A 98 -2.46 11.57 13.06
N SER A 99 -2.67 12.17 14.20
CA SER A 99 -3.99 12.35 14.79
C SER A 99 -4.95 13.15 13.91
N GLN A 100 -4.46 13.86 12.89
CA GLN A 100 -5.27 14.79 12.10
C GLN A 100 -4.86 14.99 10.62
N GLN A 101 -3.63 14.71 10.20
CA GLN A 101 -3.22 14.95 8.80
C GLN A 101 -2.30 13.85 8.25
N PRO A 102 -2.63 13.24 7.08
CA PRO A 102 -1.70 12.36 6.38
C PRO A 102 -0.55 13.17 5.77
N LEU A 103 0.59 12.52 5.51
CA LEU A 103 1.67 13.11 4.73
C LEU A 103 1.17 13.53 3.34
N THR A 104 1.57 14.71 2.90
CA THR A 104 1.27 15.24 1.55
C THR A 104 2.21 14.71 0.46
N ASN A 105 2.99 13.68 0.77
CA ASN A 105 3.81 12.99 -0.21
C ASN A 105 2.90 12.25 -1.20
N ILE A 106 3.02 12.57 -2.48
CA ILE A 106 2.19 11.99 -3.56
C ILE A 106 2.46 10.49 -3.73
N GLN A 107 3.69 10.06 -3.45
CA GLN A 107 4.12 8.67 -3.55
C GLN A 107 4.66 8.20 -2.20
N GLY A 108 4.39 6.95 -1.85
CA GLY A 108 5.10 6.24 -0.79
C GLY A 108 6.61 6.18 -1.09
N GLY A 109 7.41 5.73 -0.13
CA GLY A 109 8.85 5.58 -0.31
C GLY A 109 9.18 4.76 -1.55
N ALA A 110 10.29 5.08 -2.21
CA ALA A 110 10.76 4.35 -3.39
C ALA A 110 10.97 2.88 -3.07
N HIS A 111 10.57 2.01 -3.98
CA HIS A 111 10.63 0.56 -3.81
C HIS A 111 9.90 0.03 -2.56
N SER A 112 9.04 0.83 -1.92
CA SER A 112 8.32 0.44 -0.71
C SER A 112 7.48 -0.83 -0.91
N SER A 113 7.02 -1.10 -2.13
CA SER A 113 6.33 -2.34 -2.48
C SER A 113 7.24 -3.56 -2.60
N GLU A 114 8.54 -3.36 -2.79
CA GLU A 114 9.52 -4.43 -3.00
C GLU A 114 10.37 -4.70 -1.77
N VAL A 115 10.93 -3.66 -1.18
CA VAL A 115 11.89 -3.74 -0.07
C VAL A 115 11.57 -2.78 1.08
N GLY A 116 10.50 -1.99 0.98
CA GLY A 116 10.08 -1.03 1.99
C GLY A 116 9.27 -1.64 3.12
N LEU A 117 8.39 -0.82 3.69
CA LEU A 117 7.58 -1.19 4.84
C LEU A 117 6.72 -2.44 4.59
N MET A 118 7.02 -3.50 5.33
CA MET A 118 6.29 -4.77 5.30
C MET A 118 6.06 -5.27 6.72
N SER A 119 4.89 -5.87 6.95
CA SER A 119 4.67 -6.62 8.18
C SER A 119 5.50 -7.91 8.20
N TRP A 120 5.68 -8.49 9.39
CA TRP A 120 6.33 -9.79 9.51
C TRP A 120 5.66 -10.87 8.65
N SER A 121 4.34 -10.90 8.62
CA SER A 121 3.57 -11.83 7.80
C SER A 121 3.78 -11.61 6.29
N GLU A 122 3.93 -10.38 5.84
CA GLU A 122 4.25 -10.06 4.44
C GLU A 122 5.67 -10.52 4.08
N LEU A 123 6.65 -10.31 4.97
CA LEU A 123 8.02 -10.80 4.78
C LEU A 123 8.08 -12.33 4.70
N LYS A 124 7.41 -13.02 5.63
CA LYS A 124 7.33 -14.48 5.63
C LYS A 124 6.72 -15.01 4.33
N ARG A 125 5.62 -14.43 3.88
CA ARG A 125 5.03 -14.76 2.58
C ARG A 125 6.00 -14.54 1.43
N LYS A 126 6.73 -13.43 1.47
CA LYS A 126 7.61 -13.05 0.37
C LYS A 126 8.80 -13.99 0.21
N TYR A 127 9.39 -14.46 1.30
CA TYR A 127 10.66 -15.18 1.27
C TYR A 127 10.56 -16.67 1.62
N ASP A 128 9.52 -17.09 2.35
CA ASP A 128 9.34 -18.49 2.79
C ASP A 128 8.18 -19.20 2.08
N ALA A 129 7.41 -18.51 1.24
CA ALA A 129 6.24 -19.12 0.64
C ALA A 129 6.60 -20.24 -0.35
N GLN A 130 6.05 -21.40 -0.12
CA GLN A 130 6.13 -22.55 -1.03
C GLN A 130 5.14 -22.41 -2.19
N GLU A 131 5.40 -23.10 -3.29
CA GLU A 131 4.45 -23.17 -4.39
C GLU A 131 3.14 -23.84 -3.95
N LEU A 132 2.01 -23.28 -4.39
CA LEU A 132 0.69 -23.86 -4.16
C LEU A 132 0.54 -25.19 -4.92
N LYS A 133 0.51 -26.27 -4.19
CA LYS A 133 0.23 -27.61 -4.69
C LYS A 133 -1.01 -28.14 -4.02
N THR A 134 -2.08 -28.34 -4.76
CA THR A 134 -3.37 -28.82 -4.26
C THR A 134 -4.11 -29.61 -5.35
N ASP A 135 -4.84 -30.63 -4.95
CA ASP A 135 -5.78 -31.36 -5.80
C ASP A 135 -7.22 -30.83 -5.69
N LYS A 136 -7.45 -29.89 -4.78
CA LYS A 136 -8.78 -29.33 -4.53
C LYS A 136 -9.26 -28.47 -5.70
N PRO A 137 -10.55 -28.52 -6.03
CA PRO A 137 -11.14 -27.64 -7.04
C PRO A 137 -11.29 -26.22 -6.48
N ILE A 138 -10.41 -25.32 -6.93
CA ILE A 138 -10.32 -23.95 -6.44
C ILE A 138 -10.50 -22.90 -7.54
N VAL A 139 -11.05 -21.77 -7.19
CA VAL A 139 -11.00 -20.55 -7.98
C VAL A 139 -10.09 -19.53 -7.28
N LEU A 140 -9.03 -19.11 -7.97
CA LEU A 140 -8.11 -18.08 -7.55
C LEU A 140 -8.65 -16.72 -8.00
N ILE A 141 -8.81 -15.79 -7.07
CA ILE A 141 -9.36 -14.44 -7.30
C ILE A 141 -8.31 -13.42 -6.93
N THR A 142 -7.73 -12.77 -7.95
CA THR A 142 -6.67 -11.78 -7.76
C THR A 142 -7.26 -10.42 -7.40
N ILE A 143 -6.96 -9.93 -6.19
CA ILE A 143 -7.49 -8.69 -5.62
C ILE A 143 -6.41 -7.61 -5.45
N ASN A 144 -5.42 -7.53 -6.32
CA ASN A 144 -4.25 -6.66 -6.16
C ASN A 144 -4.61 -5.22 -5.80
N ASN A 145 -5.43 -4.56 -6.63
CA ASN A 145 -5.80 -3.15 -6.43
C ASN A 145 -6.65 -2.95 -5.16
N GLU A 146 -7.57 -3.87 -4.91
CA GLU A 146 -8.45 -3.80 -3.74
C GLU A 146 -7.68 -4.06 -2.43
N TYR A 147 -6.69 -4.96 -2.46
CA TYR A 147 -5.85 -5.21 -1.30
C TYR A 147 -4.88 -4.05 -1.01
N GLU A 148 -4.35 -3.37 -2.04
CA GLU A 148 -3.54 -2.15 -1.84
C GLU A 148 -4.38 -1.01 -1.24
N LYS A 149 -5.63 -0.84 -1.68
CA LYS A 149 -6.57 0.12 -1.05
C LYS A 149 -6.81 -0.25 0.41
N LEU A 150 -7.09 -1.53 0.69
CA LEU A 150 -7.30 -2.01 2.05
C LEU A 150 -6.10 -1.72 2.95
N LYS A 151 -4.88 -2.01 2.49
CA LYS A 151 -3.65 -1.70 3.25
C LYS A 151 -3.54 -0.20 3.56
N LYS A 152 -3.86 0.65 2.57
CA LYS A 152 -3.86 2.10 2.76
C LYS A 152 -4.91 2.53 3.79
N ASP A 153 -6.14 2.02 3.69
CA ASP A 153 -7.23 2.36 4.60
C ASP A 153 -6.94 1.91 6.04
N ILE A 154 -6.33 0.74 6.22
CA ILE A 154 -5.90 0.25 7.53
C ILE A 154 -4.79 1.16 8.09
N ARG A 155 -3.78 1.49 7.29
CA ARG A 155 -2.67 2.36 7.71
C ARG A 155 -3.15 3.75 8.11
N SER A 156 -4.10 4.32 7.37
CA SER A 156 -4.71 5.61 7.69
C SER A 156 -5.70 5.56 8.86
N GLY A 157 -6.01 4.37 9.36
CA GLY A 157 -6.98 4.17 10.46
C GLY A 157 -8.44 4.27 10.05
N ASN A 158 -8.74 4.38 8.76
CA ASN A 158 -10.11 4.37 8.21
C ASN A 158 -10.79 3.01 8.44
N ILE A 159 -9.99 1.94 8.42
CA ILE A 159 -10.44 0.57 8.71
C ILE A 159 -9.60 0.02 9.86
N PRO A 160 -10.20 -0.47 10.96
CA PRO A 160 -9.48 -1.14 12.03
C PRO A 160 -8.76 -2.40 11.53
N GLU A 161 -7.55 -2.66 12.03
CA GLU A 161 -6.79 -3.87 11.71
C GLU A 161 -7.58 -5.16 12.00
N ALA A 162 -8.38 -5.16 13.07
CA ALA A 162 -9.25 -6.29 13.44
C ALA A 162 -10.30 -6.65 12.37
N ASN A 163 -10.59 -5.74 11.43
CA ASN A 163 -11.52 -5.97 10.34
C ASN A 163 -10.84 -6.47 9.06
N ARG A 164 -9.52 -6.64 9.04
CA ARG A 164 -8.74 -7.02 7.84
C ARG A 164 -9.32 -8.24 7.13
N ASP A 165 -9.57 -9.32 7.85
CA ASP A 165 -10.02 -10.59 7.25
C ASP A 165 -11.43 -10.46 6.67
N LYS A 166 -12.32 -9.76 7.38
CA LYS A 166 -13.66 -9.42 6.88
C LYS A 166 -13.59 -8.61 5.59
N GLU A 167 -12.69 -7.65 5.52
CA GLU A 167 -12.51 -6.80 4.35
C GLU A 167 -11.89 -7.56 3.18
N ILE A 168 -10.97 -8.49 3.41
CA ILE A 168 -10.45 -9.39 2.38
C ILE A 168 -11.58 -10.25 1.82
N TYR A 169 -12.45 -10.81 2.67
CA TYR A 169 -13.62 -11.56 2.22
C TYR A 169 -14.52 -10.73 1.33
N GLU A 170 -14.93 -9.55 1.77
CA GLU A 170 -15.83 -8.66 1.02
C GLU A 170 -15.27 -8.25 -0.34
N ARG A 171 -13.96 -8.04 -0.45
CA ARG A 171 -13.28 -7.70 -1.71
C ARG A 171 -13.05 -8.92 -2.61
N THR A 172 -13.01 -10.11 -2.04
CA THR A 172 -12.81 -11.36 -2.78
C THR A 172 -14.11 -11.89 -3.35
N ARG A 173 -15.24 -11.77 -2.62
CA ARG A 173 -16.48 -12.44 -2.97
C ARG A 173 -17.30 -11.79 -4.09
N LYS A 174 -17.05 -10.52 -4.47
CA LYS A 174 -17.90 -9.72 -5.38
C LYS A 174 -17.11 -8.65 -6.13
N TYR A 175 -17.51 -8.15 -7.28
CA TYR A 175 -18.53 -8.62 -8.23
C TYR A 175 -17.78 -9.07 -9.49
N TRP A 176 -17.74 -10.34 -9.79
CA TRP A 176 -16.85 -10.90 -10.80
C TRP A 176 -17.58 -11.26 -12.09
N LYS A 177 -16.95 -10.95 -13.23
CA LYS A 177 -17.33 -11.57 -14.49
C LYS A 177 -16.73 -12.96 -14.53
N ILE A 178 -17.53 -13.97 -14.22
CA ILE A 178 -17.09 -15.34 -13.99
C ILE A 178 -18.01 -16.32 -14.71
N GLY A 179 -17.42 -17.28 -15.43
CA GLY A 179 -18.15 -18.27 -16.23
C GLY A 179 -18.70 -19.44 -15.41
N SER A 180 -19.40 -20.37 -16.10
CA SER A 180 -20.06 -21.54 -15.48
C SER A 180 -19.09 -22.50 -14.78
N ARG A 181 -17.79 -22.48 -15.10
CA ARG A 181 -16.76 -23.25 -14.36
C ARG A 181 -16.75 -22.99 -12.86
N ARG A 182 -17.28 -21.82 -12.41
CA ARG A 182 -17.41 -21.49 -10.99
C ARG A 182 -18.18 -22.55 -10.18
N GLU A 183 -19.15 -23.23 -10.82
CA GLU A 183 -19.96 -24.25 -10.15
C GLU A 183 -19.16 -25.51 -9.75
N LYS A 184 -17.97 -25.72 -10.37
CA LYS A 184 -17.08 -26.81 -10.02
C LYS A 184 -16.10 -26.46 -8.91
N ALA A 185 -15.90 -25.15 -8.64
CA ALA A 185 -15.00 -24.71 -7.60
C ALA A 185 -15.63 -24.91 -6.22
N LYS A 186 -14.96 -25.65 -5.36
CA LYS A 186 -15.36 -25.84 -3.96
C LYS A 186 -14.84 -24.72 -3.08
N TYR A 187 -13.67 -24.18 -3.41
CA TYR A 187 -13.04 -23.13 -2.62
C TYR A 187 -12.73 -21.92 -3.48
N ALA A 188 -12.93 -20.72 -2.89
CA ALA A 188 -12.44 -19.45 -3.41
C ALA A 188 -11.20 -19.01 -2.64
N VAL A 189 -10.18 -18.57 -3.34
CA VAL A 189 -8.90 -18.18 -2.75
C VAL A 189 -8.57 -16.75 -3.12
N ALA A 190 -8.40 -15.87 -2.14
CA ALA A 190 -7.92 -14.52 -2.33
C ALA A 190 -6.44 -14.54 -2.71
N VAL A 191 -6.06 -13.85 -3.79
CA VAL A 191 -4.67 -13.79 -4.26
C VAL A 191 -4.21 -12.35 -4.37
N TYR A 192 -3.04 -12.05 -3.83
CA TYR A 192 -2.36 -10.78 -3.95
C TYR A 192 -0.95 -10.98 -4.48
N ARG A 193 -0.66 -10.39 -5.65
CA ARG A 193 0.65 -10.50 -6.33
C ARG A 193 1.17 -11.94 -6.41
N GLY A 194 0.24 -12.87 -6.68
CA GLY A 194 0.54 -14.29 -6.79
C GLY A 194 0.61 -15.06 -5.46
N TRP A 195 0.35 -14.41 -4.33
CA TRP A 195 0.27 -15.10 -3.04
C TRP A 195 -1.16 -15.29 -2.59
N THR A 196 -1.42 -16.46 -2.06
CA THR A 196 -2.71 -16.79 -1.46
C THR A 196 -2.81 -16.17 -0.07
N LEU A 197 -3.84 -15.34 0.13
CA LEU A 197 -4.07 -14.59 1.38
C LEU A 197 -5.07 -15.28 2.31
N ALA A 198 -6.12 -15.84 1.74
CA ALA A 198 -7.23 -16.45 2.47
C ALA A 198 -7.93 -17.48 1.59
N VAL A 199 -8.61 -18.42 2.22
CA VAL A 199 -9.41 -19.44 1.57
C VAL A 199 -10.82 -19.49 2.17
N TYR A 200 -11.80 -19.63 1.30
CA TYR A 200 -13.22 -19.66 1.64
C TYR A 200 -13.87 -20.91 1.05
N GLU A 201 -14.61 -21.66 1.85
CA GLU A 201 -15.48 -22.71 1.34
C GLU A 201 -16.72 -22.06 0.74
N ILE A 202 -16.98 -22.32 -0.56
CA ILE A 202 -18.10 -21.73 -1.29
C ILE A 202 -19.36 -22.49 -0.92
N GLU A 203 -20.36 -21.79 -0.38
CA GLU A 203 -21.67 -22.35 -0.10
C GLU A 203 -22.58 -22.23 -1.32
N ARG A 204 -22.56 -21.08 -1.99
CA ARG A 204 -23.34 -20.84 -3.23
C ARG A 204 -22.82 -19.65 -4.02
N TRP A 205 -23.11 -19.64 -5.30
CA TRP A 205 -22.96 -18.51 -6.19
C TRP A 205 -24.28 -17.77 -6.35
N ILE A 206 -24.23 -16.44 -6.36
CA ILE A 206 -25.40 -15.56 -6.47
C ILE A 206 -25.17 -14.63 -7.65
N SER A 207 -26.16 -14.54 -8.56
CA SER A 207 -26.14 -13.50 -9.59
C SER A 207 -26.22 -12.12 -8.93
N ALA A 208 -25.43 -11.19 -9.43
CA ALA A 208 -25.44 -9.79 -9.02
C ALA A 208 -26.11 -8.90 -10.08
N ASP A 209 -26.96 -9.47 -10.96
CA ASP A 209 -27.59 -8.77 -12.08
C ASP A 209 -28.40 -7.55 -11.63
N ASP A 210 -28.98 -7.59 -10.43
CA ASP A 210 -29.70 -6.46 -9.83
C ASP A 210 -28.77 -5.28 -9.44
N ILE A 211 -27.46 -5.52 -9.36
CA ILE A 211 -26.46 -4.52 -8.98
C ILE A 211 -25.61 -4.17 -10.22
N ILE A 212 -25.03 -5.20 -10.86
CA ILE A 212 -24.18 -5.08 -12.04
C ILE A 212 -24.46 -6.25 -12.98
N GLN A 213 -25.01 -5.99 -14.14
CA GLN A 213 -25.38 -7.01 -15.12
C GLN A 213 -24.22 -7.94 -15.50
N GLY A 214 -24.45 -9.24 -15.55
CA GLY A 214 -23.49 -10.27 -15.92
C GLY A 214 -22.40 -10.52 -14.87
N ARG A 215 -22.59 -10.06 -13.63
CA ARG A 215 -21.66 -10.29 -12.53
C ARG A 215 -22.21 -11.30 -11.52
N TRP A 216 -21.27 -11.90 -10.82
CA TRP A 216 -21.55 -12.93 -9.82
C TRP A 216 -20.78 -12.62 -8.54
N MET A 217 -21.36 -13.06 -7.43
CA MET A 217 -20.70 -13.11 -6.13
C MET A 217 -20.90 -14.47 -5.49
N PHE A 218 -20.05 -14.82 -4.53
CA PHE A 218 -20.28 -16.03 -3.74
C PHE A 218 -20.60 -15.71 -2.29
N GLU A 219 -21.32 -16.61 -1.65
CA GLU A 219 -21.38 -16.73 -0.20
C GLU A 219 -20.57 -17.94 0.22
N GLY A 220 -19.87 -17.82 1.34
CA GLY A 220 -19.00 -18.89 1.82
C GLY A 220 -18.45 -18.57 3.20
N LYS A 221 -17.78 -19.56 3.77
CA LYS A 221 -17.15 -19.49 5.09
C LYS A 221 -15.65 -19.36 4.98
N SER A 222 -15.08 -18.44 5.73
CA SER A 222 -13.62 -18.38 5.92
C SER A 222 -13.14 -19.63 6.65
N LEU A 223 -12.11 -20.26 6.13
CA LEU A 223 -11.48 -21.39 6.81
C LEU A 223 -10.40 -20.84 7.76
N PRO A 224 -10.43 -21.29 9.04
CA PRO A 224 -9.52 -20.75 10.04
C PRO A 224 -8.09 -21.26 9.86
N GLU A 225 -7.12 -20.47 10.32
CA GLU A 225 -5.73 -20.89 10.50
C GLU A 225 -5.68 -22.17 11.34
N GLY A 226 -4.80 -23.10 10.94
CA GLY A 226 -4.69 -24.43 11.56
C GLY A 226 -5.62 -25.50 11.00
N SER A 227 -6.57 -25.17 10.11
CA SER A 227 -7.31 -26.21 9.36
C SER A 227 -6.47 -26.76 8.20
N ASP A 228 -6.63 -28.04 7.88
CA ASP A 228 -5.84 -28.71 6.83
C ASP A 228 -5.90 -27.97 5.49
N ILE A 229 -7.07 -27.52 5.09
CA ILE A 229 -7.26 -26.77 3.83
C ILE A 229 -6.59 -25.39 3.90
N TYR A 230 -6.62 -24.72 5.05
CA TYR A 230 -5.94 -23.44 5.21
C TYR A 230 -4.42 -23.61 5.07
N GLU A 231 -3.82 -24.58 5.76
CA GLU A 231 -2.38 -24.85 5.72
C GLU A 231 -1.91 -25.31 4.33
N GLU A 232 -2.75 -26.05 3.60
CA GLU A 232 -2.48 -26.46 2.24
C GLU A 232 -2.47 -25.29 1.25
N ILE A 233 -3.42 -24.33 1.42
CA ILE A 233 -3.71 -23.31 0.39
C ILE A 233 -3.17 -21.94 0.72
N VAL A 234 -3.23 -21.49 1.98
CA VAL A 234 -2.89 -20.12 2.37
C VAL A 234 -1.38 -19.94 2.55
N ASN A 235 -0.89 -18.73 2.31
CA ASN A 235 0.54 -18.39 2.32
C ASN A 235 1.40 -19.20 1.32
N LYS A 236 0.83 -19.55 0.16
CA LYS A 236 1.50 -20.25 -0.94
C LYS A 236 1.63 -19.35 -2.17
N LEU A 237 2.62 -19.66 -3.03
CA LEU A 237 2.80 -19.01 -4.31
C LEU A 237 1.96 -19.70 -5.38
N THR A 238 1.26 -18.93 -6.19
CA THR A 238 0.48 -19.46 -7.33
C THR A 238 1.34 -19.77 -8.56
N TYR A 239 2.66 -19.60 -8.47
CA TYR A 239 3.67 -19.81 -9.53
C TYR A 239 4.96 -20.36 -8.91
N SER A 240 5.84 -20.95 -9.73
CA SER A 240 7.03 -21.66 -9.26
C SER A 240 8.17 -20.79 -8.72
N SER A 241 8.24 -19.48 -9.07
CA SER A 241 9.20 -18.54 -8.49
C SER A 241 8.73 -17.09 -8.62
N GLN A 242 9.12 -16.22 -7.68
CA GLN A 242 8.77 -14.79 -7.72
C GLN A 242 9.26 -14.07 -8.97
N GLU A 243 10.44 -14.45 -9.48
CA GLU A 243 11.05 -13.86 -10.67
C GLU A 243 10.20 -14.05 -11.94
N ASN A 244 9.34 -15.06 -11.94
CA ASN A 244 8.45 -15.39 -13.06
C ASN A 244 7.00 -14.89 -12.89
N TYR A 245 6.71 -14.14 -11.82
CA TYR A 245 5.36 -13.62 -11.63
C TYR A 245 5.02 -12.57 -12.68
N LYS A 246 4.01 -12.89 -13.48
CA LYS A 246 3.31 -11.92 -14.33
C LYS A 246 1.89 -11.79 -13.82
N ALA A 247 1.46 -10.57 -13.54
CA ALA A 247 0.08 -10.32 -13.14
C ALA A 247 -0.88 -10.86 -14.21
N PRO A 248 -1.82 -11.75 -13.86
CA PRO A 248 -2.74 -12.29 -14.83
C PRO A 248 -3.63 -11.17 -15.38
N GLN A 249 -3.86 -11.16 -16.69
CA GLN A 249 -4.81 -10.23 -17.33
C GLN A 249 -6.24 -10.46 -16.82
N ASN A 250 -6.60 -11.72 -16.58
CA ASN A 250 -7.87 -12.08 -15.95
C ASN A 250 -7.65 -12.32 -14.46
N PRO A 251 -8.35 -11.59 -13.57
CA PRO A 251 -8.24 -11.79 -12.14
C PRO A 251 -8.75 -13.14 -11.65
N ILE A 252 -9.49 -13.89 -12.48
CA ILE A 252 -10.06 -15.20 -12.16
C ILE A 252 -9.26 -16.30 -12.84
N THR A 253 -8.77 -17.24 -12.05
CA THR A 253 -8.06 -18.44 -12.53
C THR A 253 -8.59 -19.67 -11.79
N TYR A 254 -8.76 -20.78 -12.52
CA TYR A 254 -9.24 -22.05 -11.94
C TYR A 254 -8.13 -23.07 -11.86
N ARG A 255 -8.13 -23.88 -10.80
CA ARG A 255 -7.35 -25.12 -10.70
C ARG A 255 -8.27 -26.28 -10.34
N ASN A 256 -8.07 -27.40 -11.00
CA ASN A 256 -8.80 -28.66 -10.75
C ASN A 256 -10.35 -28.55 -10.88
N CYS A 257 -10.83 -27.58 -11.69
CA CYS A 257 -12.26 -27.36 -11.96
C CYS A 257 -12.63 -27.67 -13.42
#